data_742d5f91d681cf66b8450ddef92d4d94
#
_entry.id   742d5f91d681cf66b8450ddef92d4d94
#
_cell.length_a   1.000
_cell.length_b   1.000
_cell.length_c   1.000
_cell.angle_alpha   90.00
_cell.angle_beta   90.00
_cell.angle_gamma   90.00
#
_symmetry.space_group_name_H-M   'P 1'
#
loop_
_entity.id
_entity.type
_entity.pdbx_description
1 polymer ?
#
loop_
_entity_poly.entity_id
_entity_poly.type
_entity_poly.pdbx_seq_one_letter_code
_entity_poly.pdbx_strand_id
1 'polypeptide(L)'
;MADNRIIIAIDGFSSSGKSSMAKQLAKTIGYAYVDSGAMYRAVTLYAMRKGISTPDSLDEKALIDELSNIAISFRVDDATGRSRTVLNGEDVEDQIRTIEVSNQVSPVSAVAEVRRDLVKKQQAFGVEKGIVMDGRDIGTAILPNADAKVYLTGNNTPYEFKIAAKGVYWTRQAYNTTITTS
;
A
#
# COMPACT_ATOMS: atom_id res chain seq x y z
N MET A 1 4.93 12.35 -26.89
CA MET A 1 5.30 10.92 -26.67
C MET A 1 4.23 10.32 -25.79
N ALA A 2 3.67 9.16 -26.12
CA ALA A 2 2.70 8.50 -25.27
C ALA A 2 3.37 8.13 -23.95
N ASP A 3 2.71 8.42 -22.83
CA ASP A 3 3.18 8.03 -21.50
C ASP A 3 3.04 6.50 -21.37
N ASN A 4 4.16 5.78 -21.49
CA ASN A 4 4.21 4.31 -21.40
C ASN A 4 4.25 3.80 -19.95
N ARG A 5 4.07 4.66 -18.95
CA ARG A 5 4.03 4.23 -17.56
C ARG A 5 2.79 3.36 -17.31
N ILE A 6 2.96 2.37 -16.47
CA ILE A 6 1.94 1.37 -16.12
C ILE A 6 1.60 1.42 -14.63
N ILE A 7 0.51 0.74 -14.26
CA ILE A 7 0.11 0.49 -12.88
C ILE A 7 0.47 -0.95 -12.53
N ILE A 8 1.22 -1.15 -11.45
CA ILE A 8 1.59 -2.47 -10.93
C ILE A 8 0.94 -2.69 -9.58
N ALA A 9 0.07 -3.68 -9.49
CA ALA A 9 -0.59 -4.11 -8.26
C ALA A 9 0.10 -5.34 -7.69
N ILE A 10 0.47 -5.30 -6.40
CA ILE A 10 1.13 -6.41 -5.71
C ILE A 10 0.29 -6.81 -4.51
N ASP A 11 -0.27 -8.00 -4.56
CA ASP A 11 -1.09 -8.58 -3.51
C ASP A 11 -0.36 -9.71 -2.77
N GLY A 12 -0.86 -10.07 -1.60
CA GLY A 12 -0.36 -11.21 -0.83
C GLY A 12 -0.58 -11.07 0.66
N PHE A 13 -0.30 -12.14 1.38
CA PHE A 13 -0.47 -12.20 2.83
C PHE A 13 0.50 -11.29 3.57
N SER A 14 0.18 -11.00 4.84
CA SER A 14 1.12 -10.33 5.74
C SER A 14 2.42 -11.15 5.83
N SER A 15 3.55 -10.46 5.94
CA SER A 15 4.88 -11.08 6.04
C SER A 15 5.33 -11.93 4.84
N SER A 16 4.66 -11.81 3.69
CA SER A 16 5.04 -12.51 2.45
C SER A 16 6.23 -11.89 1.71
N GLY A 17 6.79 -10.78 2.20
CA GLY A 17 7.86 -10.04 1.51
C GLY A 17 7.38 -9.07 0.42
N LYS A 18 6.06 -8.93 0.19
CA LYS A 18 5.51 -8.08 -0.88
C LYS A 18 5.97 -6.64 -0.82
N SER A 19 5.98 -6.03 0.37
CA SER A 19 6.38 -4.62 0.51
C SER A 19 7.86 -4.41 0.19
N SER A 20 8.73 -5.36 0.56
CA SER A 20 10.17 -5.29 0.21
C SER A 20 10.37 -5.39 -1.30
N MET A 21 9.67 -6.32 -1.95
CA MET A 21 9.71 -6.48 -3.40
C MET A 21 9.12 -5.26 -4.12
N ALA A 22 7.97 -4.76 -3.67
CA ALA A 22 7.31 -3.59 -4.26
C ALA A 22 8.19 -2.35 -4.20
N LYS A 23 8.84 -2.11 -3.05
CA LYS A 23 9.80 -1.01 -2.88
C LYS A 23 10.98 -1.13 -3.82
N GLN A 24 11.58 -2.33 -3.91
CA GLN A 24 12.72 -2.57 -4.78
C GLN A 24 12.34 -2.41 -6.26
N LEU A 25 11.20 -2.95 -6.67
CA LEU A 25 10.69 -2.82 -8.03
C LEU A 25 10.45 -1.35 -8.38
N ALA A 26 9.70 -0.62 -7.55
CA ALA A 26 9.41 0.80 -7.77
C ALA A 26 10.70 1.62 -7.95
N LYS A 27 11.70 1.41 -7.06
CA LYS A 27 13.00 2.06 -7.16
C LYS A 27 13.73 1.72 -8.46
N THR A 28 13.70 0.44 -8.87
CA THR A 28 14.42 -0.02 -10.08
C THR A 28 13.87 0.58 -11.36
N ILE A 29 12.54 0.74 -11.45
CA ILE A 29 11.87 1.26 -12.66
C ILE A 29 11.52 2.75 -12.58
N GLY A 30 11.89 3.43 -11.48
CA GLY A 30 11.63 4.86 -11.28
C GLY A 30 10.15 5.20 -11.07
N TYR A 31 9.37 4.29 -10.46
CA TYR A 31 7.95 4.47 -10.16
C TYR A 31 7.73 4.87 -8.70
N ALA A 32 6.59 5.53 -8.45
CA ALA A 32 6.18 5.81 -7.08
C ALA A 32 5.73 4.52 -6.38
N TYR A 33 6.14 4.34 -5.13
CA TYR A 33 5.69 3.23 -4.30
C TYR A 33 4.57 3.69 -3.36
N VAL A 34 3.46 2.96 -3.35
CA VAL A 34 2.28 3.20 -2.52
C VAL A 34 2.03 2.00 -1.61
N ASP A 35 2.18 2.21 -0.29
CA ASP A 35 1.90 1.20 0.74
C ASP A 35 0.45 1.38 1.24
N SER A 36 -0.47 0.54 0.77
CA SER A 36 -1.86 0.62 1.22
C SER A 36 -2.01 0.35 2.73
N GLY A 37 -1.19 -0.51 3.29
CA GLY A 37 -1.17 -0.79 4.73
C GLY A 37 -0.74 0.43 5.55
N ALA A 38 0.21 1.21 5.04
CA ALA A 38 0.62 2.47 5.68
C ALA A 38 -0.52 3.49 5.71
N MET A 39 -1.41 3.50 4.72
CA MET A 39 -2.58 4.39 4.72
C MET A 39 -3.53 4.09 5.89
N TYR A 40 -3.83 2.81 6.16
CA TYR A 40 -4.64 2.43 7.33
C TYR A 40 -3.96 2.79 8.64
N ARG A 41 -2.65 2.62 8.73
CA ARG A 41 -1.86 3.02 9.91
C ARG A 41 -1.85 4.53 10.11
N ALA A 42 -1.81 5.31 9.04
CA ALA A 42 -1.88 6.77 9.11
C ALA A 42 -3.25 7.25 9.64
N VAL A 43 -4.36 6.64 9.18
CA VAL A 43 -5.70 6.89 9.74
C VAL A 43 -5.74 6.52 11.23
N THR A 44 -5.15 5.38 11.60
CA THR A 44 -5.08 4.94 13.00
C THR A 44 -4.30 5.95 13.86
N LEU A 45 -3.13 6.38 13.40
CA LEU A 45 -2.33 7.40 14.10
C LEU A 45 -3.10 8.70 14.27
N TYR A 46 -3.83 9.14 13.24
CA TYR A 46 -4.70 10.32 13.33
C TYR A 46 -5.77 10.15 14.40
N ALA A 47 -6.49 9.02 14.40
CA ALA A 47 -7.52 8.71 15.38
C ALA A 47 -6.96 8.66 16.81
N MET A 48 -5.77 8.08 17.01
CA MET A 48 -5.09 8.06 18.30
C MET A 48 -4.71 9.48 18.78
N ARG A 49 -4.15 10.32 17.91
CA ARG A 49 -3.78 11.70 18.23
C ARG A 49 -4.98 12.55 18.62
N LYS A 50 -6.16 12.25 18.09
CA LYS A 50 -7.43 12.91 18.40
C LYS A 50 -8.14 12.31 19.62
N GLY A 51 -7.63 11.23 20.20
CA GLY A 51 -8.30 10.49 21.28
C GLY A 51 -9.56 9.72 20.82
N ILE A 52 -9.75 9.59 19.51
CA ILE A 52 -10.86 8.84 18.89
C ILE A 52 -10.63 7.32 19.00
N SER A 53 -9.37 6.89 18.92
CA SER A 53 -8.95 5.50 19.12
C SER A 53 -8.05 5.40 20.34
N THR A 54 -8.37 4.48 21.22
CA THR A 54 -7.59 4.12 22.41
C THR A 54 -7.36 2.61 22.43
N PRO A 55 -6.49 2.07 23.29
CA PRO A 55 -6.33 0.61 23.41
C PRO A 55 -7.62 -0.15 23.68
N ASP A 56 -8.59 0.49 24.37
CA ASP A 56 -9.80 -0.17 24.86
C ASP A 56 -11.06 0.19 24.05
N SER A 57 -11.01 1.23 23.20
CA SER A 57 -12.20 1.74 22.51
C SER A 57 -11.90 2.46 21.21
N LEU A 58 -12.88 2.47 20.32
CA LEU A 58 -12.90 3.25 19.09
C LEU A 58 -14.25 3.98 19.00
N ASP A 59 -14.23 5.31 18.91
CA ASP A 59 -15.41 6.10 18.53
C ASP A 59 -15.53 6.12 17.00
N GLU A 60 -16.26 5.15 16.46
CA GLU A 60 -16.43 5.02 15.00
C GLU A 60 -17.10 6.24 14.39
N LYS A 61 -18.08 6.84 15.09
CA LYS A 61 -18.79 8.02 14.58
C LYS A 61 -17.87 9.21 14.46
N ALA A 62 -17.12 9.52 15.52
CA ALA A 62 -16.14 10.59 15.48
C ALA A 62 -15.07 10.37 14.40
N LEU A 63 -14.62 9.11 14.19
CA LEU A 63 -13.68 8.78 13.12
C LEU A 63 -14.26 9.06 11.74
N ILE A 64 -15.51 8.66 11.50
CA ILE A 64 -16.19 8.89 10.22
C ILE A 64 -16.31 10.38 9.93
N ASP A 65 -16.71 11.18 10.92
CA ASP A 65 -16.85 12.63 10.79
C ASP A 65 -15.51 13.33 10.47
N GLU A 66 -14.38 12.74 10.88
CA GLU A 66 -13.03 13.27 10.65
C GLU A 66 -12.36 12.80 9.35
N LEU A 67 -12.92 11.85 8.60
CA LEU A 67 -12.26 11.28 7.41
C LEU A 67 -11.91 12.34 6.34
N SER A 68 -12.71 13.38 6.20
CA SER A 68 -12.44 14.48 5.26
C SER A 68 -11.21 15.33 5.65
N ASN A 69 -10.80 15.29 6.92
CA ASN A 69 -9.67 16.01 7.46
C ASN A 69 -8.35 15.20 7.36
N ILE A 70 -8.41 13.99 6.81
CA ILE A 70 -7.26 13.09 6.70
C ILE A 70 -6.73 13.09 5.27
N ALA A 71 -5.64 13.82 5.04
CA ALA A 71 -4.90 13.79 3.78
C ALA A 71 -3.66 12.90 3.92
N ILE A 72 -3.55 11.90 3.03
CA ILE A 72 -2.42 10.96 3.01
C ILE A 72 -1.74 11.07 1.65
N SER A 73 -0.42 11.21 1.68
CA SER A 73 0.43 11.18 0.49
C SER A 73 1.71 10.41 0.77
N PHE A 74 2.48 10.17 -0.30
CA PHE A 74 3.77 9.51 -0.22
C PHE A 74 4.82 10.42 -0.86
N ARG A 75 5.98 10.53 -0.24
CA ARG A 75 7.13 11.21 -0.82
C ARG A 75 8.34 10.28 -0.84
N VAL A 76 9.20 10.46 -1.81
CA VAL A 76 10.50 9.80 -1.83
C VAL A 76 11.48 10.66 -1.03
N ASP A 77 12.17 10.04 -0.10
CA ASP A 77 13.28 10.65 0.63
C ASP A 77 14.50 10.67 -0.28
N ASP A 78 14.99 11.86 -0.61
CA ASP A 78 16.06 12.05 -1.58
C ASP A 78 17.40 11.43 -1.15
N ALA A 79 17.65 11.35 0.16
CA ALA A 79 18.90 10.79 0.68
C ALA A 79 18.93 9.27 0.64
N THR A 80 17.79 8.61 0.88
CA THR A 80 17.70 7.16 0.99
C THR A 80 17.00 6.49 -0.20
N GLY A 81 16.26 7.26 -1.00
CA GLY A 81 15.38 6.76 -2.05
C GLY A 81 14.21 5.95 -1.52
N ARG A 82 13.85 6.09 -0.23
CA ARG A 82 12.76 5.38 0.39
C ARG A 82 11.47 6.19 0.30
N SER A 83 10.36 5.51 0.02
CA SER A 83 9.03 6.11 0.14
C SER A 83 8.68 6.28 1.62
N ARG A 84 8.22 7.48 1.98
CA ARG A 84 7.80 7.84 3.32
C ARG A 84 6.34 8.31 3.30
N THR A 85 5.59 7.92 4.30
CA THR A 85 4.16 8.24 4.42
C THR A 85 4.01 9.62 5.07
N VAL A 86 3.19 10.45 4.44
CA VAL A 86 2.89 11.82 4.90
C VAL A 86 1.42 11.91 5.27
N LEU A 87 1.14 12.37 6.48
CA LEU A 87 -0.21 12.60 7.01
C LEU A 87 -0.40 14.10 7.26
N ASN A 88 -1.34 14.73 6.57
CA ASN A 88 -1.62 16.17 6.69
C ASN A 88 -0.35 17.05 6.58
N GLY A 89 0.58 16.67 5.69
CA GLY A 89 1.82 17.39 5.47
C GLY A 89 2.99 16.98 6.38
N GLU A 90 2.76 16.19 7.42
CA GLU A 90 3.79 15.68 8.34
C GLU A 90 4.28 14.31 7.91
N ASP A 91 5.60 14.09 7.91
CA ASP A 91 6.20 12.76 7.74
C ASP A 91 5.95 11.91 8.99
N VAL A 92 5.19 10.85 8.82
CA VAL A 92 4.78 9.96 9.92
C VAL A 92 5.28 8.53 9.74
N GLU A 93 6.17 8.26 8.77
CA GLU A 93 6.60 6.90 8.43
C GLU A 93 7.07 6.09 9.63
N ASP A 94 7.85 6.71 10.52
CA ASP A 94 8.38 6.01 11.70
C ASP A 94 7.30 5.83 12.77
N GLN A 95 6.42 6.82 12.94
CA GLN A 95 5.34 6.79 13.94
C GLN A 95 4.26 5.75 13.61
N ILE A 96 3.93 5.56 12.33
CA ILE A 96 2.93 4.55 11.93
C ILE A 96 3.45 3.11 12.04
N ARG A 97 4.74 2.90 12.29
CA ARG A 97 5.36 1.57 12.46
C ARG A 97 5.48 1.14 13.91
N THR A 98 5.07 1.98 14.85
CA THR A 98 5.13 1.65 16.28
C THR A 98 4.17 0.51 16.64
N ILE A 99 4.41 -0.11 17.80
CA ILE A 99 3.57 -1.21 18.29
C ILE A 99 2.17 -0.69 18.71
N GLU A 100 2.10 0.52 19.23
CA GLU A 100 0.86 1.17 19.65
C GLU A 100 -0.10 1.33 18.46
N VAL A 101 0.39 1.85 17.33
CA VAL A 101 -0.38 1.95 16.10
C VAL A 101 -0.75 0.55 15.58
N SER A 102 0.20 -0.39 15.62
CA SER A 102 -0.03 -1.76 15.14
C SER A 102 -1.16 -2.46 15.89
N ASN A 103 -1.27 -2.23 17.20
CA ASN A 103 -2.31 -2.83 18.04
C ASN A 103 -3.70 -2.25 17.77
N GLN A 104 -3.80 -1.01 17.28
CA GLN A 104 -5.06 -0.32 17.05
C GLN A 104 -5.50 -0.29 15.58
N VAL A 105 -4.67 -0.75 14.64
CA VAL A 105 -5.01 -0.68 13.22
C VAL A 105 -6.18 -1.60 12.84
N SER A 106 -6.34 -2.72 13.53
CA SER A 106 -7.38 -3.71 13.18
C SER A 106 -8.80 -3.16 13.37
N PRO A 107 -9.21 -2.63 14.54
CA PRO A 107 -10.54 -2.02 14.70
C PRO A 107 -10.76 -0.84 13.73
N VAL A 108 -9.78 0.04 13.53
CA VAL A 108 -9.89 1.17 12.59
C VAL A 108 -10.11 0.69 11.15
N SER A 109 -9.38 -0.34 10.73
CA SER A 109 -9.51 -0.91 9.38
C SER A 109 -10.81 -1.69 9.16
N ALA A 110 -11.51 -2.07 10.22
CA ALA A 110 -12.81 -2.75 10.15
C ALA A 110 -13.96 -1.79 9.82
N VAL A 111 -13.80 -0.48 10.09
CA VAL A 111 -14.82 0.54 9.80
C VAL A 111 -15.02 0.66 8.29
N ALA A 112 -16.26 0.42 7.84
CA ALA A 112 -16.58 0.38 6.42
C ALA A 112 -16.33 1.72 5.70
N GLU A 113 -16.59 2.84 6.37
CA GLU A 113 -16.37 4.19 5.87
C GLU A 113 -14.90 4.48 5.66
N VAL A 114 -14.04 4.08 6.58
CA VAL A 114 -12.57 4.18 6.45
C VAL A 114 -12.10 3.42 5.21
N ARG A 115 -12.59 2.19 5.02
CA ARG A 115 -12.24 1.38 3.85
C ARG A 115 -12.69 2.05 2.56
N ARG A 116 -13.92 2.57 2.50
CA ARG A 116 -14.45 3.26 1.31
C ARG A 116 -13.66 4.53 0.98
N ASP A 117 -13.30 5.31 1.99
CA ASP A 117 -12.50 6.52 1.81
C ASP A 117 -11.09 6.18 1.31
N LEU A 118 -10.43 5.22 1.94
CA LEU A 118 -9.09 4.79 1.53
C LEU A 118 -9.06 4.17 0.14
N VAL A 119 -10.08 3.38 -0.25
CA VAL A 119 -10.20 2.85 -1.62
C VAL A 119 -10.24 4.00 -2.64
N LYS A 120 -11.03 5.05 -2.40
CA LYS A 120 -11.07 6.22 -3.28
C LYS A 120 -9.70 6.90 -3.39
N LYS A 121 -9.01 7.09 -2.27
CA LYS A 121 -7.66 7.67 -2.24
C LYS A 121 -6.65 6.78 -2.99
N GLN A 122 -6.72 5.47 -2.82
CA GLN A 122 -5.86 4.50 -3.52
C GLN A 122 -6.12 4.52 -5.05
N GLN A 123 -7.38 4.57 -5.45
CA GLN A 123 -7.76 4.68 -6.86
C GLN A 123 -7.23 5.98 -7.49
N ALA A 124 -7.26 7.09 -6.74
CA ALA A 124 -6.72 8.36 -7.21
C ALA A 124 -5.21 8.29 -7.51
N PHE A 125 -4.42 7.55 -6.72
CA PHE A 125 -2.99 7.30 -7.02
C PHE A 125 -2.80 6.54 -8.34
N GLY A 126 -3.76 5.70 -8.75
CA GLY A 126 -3.69 4.95 -10.01
C GLY A 126 -3.93 5.79 -11.26
N VAL A 127 -4.54 6.97 -11.14
CA VAL A 127 -4.91 7.78 -12.33
C VAL A 127 -3.70 8.24 -13.13
N GLU A 128 -2.62 8.63 -12.46
CA GLU A 128 -1.41 9.17 -13.11
C GLU A 128 -0.46 8.10 -13.64
N LYS A 129 -0.75 6.80 -13.41
CA LYS A 129 0.15 5.68 -13.72
C LYS A 129 1.56 5.84 -13.11
N GLY A 130 2.49 4.96 -13.47
CA GLY A 130 3.85 5.00 -12.91
C GLY A 130 3.90 4.70 -11.43
N ILE A 131 3.05 3.81 -10.94
CA ILE A 131 2.99 3.41 -9.55
C ILE A 131 3.17 1.89 -9.37
N VAL A 132 3.76 1.53 -8.24
CA VAL A 132 3.72 0.17 -7.68
C VAL A 132 2.97 0.25 -6.36
N MET A 133 1.81 -0.36 -6.28
CA MET A 133 0.99 -0.38 -5.06
C MET A 133 0.96 -1.79 -4.48
N ASP A 134 1.26 -1.92 -3.20
CA ASP A 134 1.13 -3.19 -2.49
C ASP A 134 0.05 -3.15 -1.40
N GLY A 135 -0.56 -4.31 -1.19
CA GLY A 135 -1.59 -4.44 -0.16
C GLY A 135 -2.33 -5.77 -0.18
N ARG A 136 -3.63 -5.67 0.04
CA ARG A 136 -4.58 -6.76 -0.10
C ARG A 136 -5.67 -6.33 -1.06
N ASP A 137 -6.03 -7.24 -1.97
CA ASP A 137 -7.08 -7.00 -2.98
C ASP A 137 -6.81 -5.79 -3.90
N ILE A 138 -5.52 -5.38 -4.05
CA ILE A 138 -5.15 -4.23 -4.89
C ILE A 138 -5.54 -4.52 -6.34
N GLY A 139 -5.07 -5.63 -6.90
CA GLY A 139 -5.31 -5.99 -8.29
C GLY A 139 -6.70 -6.58 -8.57
N THR A 140 -7.49 -6.91 -7.54
CA THR A 140 -8.82 -7.50 -7.69
C THR A 140 -9.95 -6.51 -7.44
N ALA A 141 -9.83 -5.69 -6.38
CA ALA A 141 -10.91 -4.80 -5.96
C ALA A 141 -10.55 -3.31 -6.10
N ILE A 142 -9.33 -2.91 -5.81
CA ILE A 142 -8.94 -1.50 -5.74
C ILE A 142 -8.54 -0.96 -7.11
N LEU A 143 -7.61 -1.65 -7.78
CA LEU A 143 -7.12 -1.32 -9.12
C LEU A 143 -7.35 -2.51 -10.07
N PRO A 144 -8.62 -2.88 -10.37
CA PRO A 144 -8.93 -4.05 -11.18
C PRO A 144 -8.41 -3.95 -12.62
N ASN A 145 -8.12 -2.73 -13.08
CA ASN A 145 -7.56 -2.45 -14.40
C ASN A 145 -6.04 -2.21 -14.37
N ALA A 146 -5.35 -2.58 -13.28
CA ALA A 146 -3.89 -2.52 -13.23
C ALA A 146 -3.27 -3.30 -14.40
N ASP A 147 -2.26 -2.71 -15.03
CA ASP A 147 -1.59 -3.27 -16.22
C ASP A 147 -0.81 -4.55 -15.88
N ALA A 148 -0.24 -4.61 -14.67
CA ALA A 148 0.40 -5.81 -14.13
C ALA A 148 -0.12 -6.11 -12.72
N LYS A 149 -0.40 -7.38 -12.46
CA LYS A 149 -0.89 -7.88 -11.18
C LYS A 149 0.00 -9.03 -10.71
N VAL A 150 0.54 -8.88 -9.51
CA VAL A 150 1.43 -9.86 -8.88
C VAL A 150 0.80 -10.33 -7.58
N TYR A 151 0.71 -11.63 -7.37
CA TYR A 151 0.26 -12.20 -6.11
C TYR A 151 1.39 -13.00 -5.46
N LEU A 152 1.76 -12.63 -4.23
CA LEU A 152 2.79 -13.32 -3.45
C LEU A 152 2.16 -14.30 -2.47
N THR A 153 2.41 -15.59 -2.70
CA THR A 153 2.06 -16.65 -1.77
C THR A 153 3.27 -16.92 -0.87
N GLY A 154 3.27 -16.34 0.34
CA GLY A 154 4.38 -16.56 1.27
C GLY A 154 4.24 -17.88 2.03
N ASN A 155 5.09 -18.84 1.74
CA ASN A 155 5.49 -19.92 2.66
C ASN A 155 6.95 -20.19 2.35
N ASN A 156 7.89 -20.04 3.24
CA ASN A 156 9.32 -20.41 3.27
C ASN A 156 9.90 -21.25 2.09
N THR A 157 9.21 -21.35 0.99
CA THR A 157 9.57 -21.91 -0.30
C THR A 157 9.82 -20.77 -1.27
N PRO A 158 10.62 -20.95 -2.30
CA PRO A 158 10.93 -19.92 -3.30
C PRO A 158 9.66 -19.27 -3.80
N TYR A 159 9.67 -17.94 -3.84
CA TYR A 159 8.50 -17.12 -4.19
C TYR A 159 7.93 -17.54 -5.54
N GLU A 160 6.66 -17.90 -5.55
CA GLU A 160 5.92 -18.13 -6.77
C GLU A 160 5.27 -16.82 -7.20
N PHE A 161 5.68 -16.30 -8.35
CA PHE A 161 5.10 -15.08 -8.92
C PHE A 161 4.05 -15.48 -9.95
N LYS A 162 2.83 -14.99 -9.78
CA LYS A 162 1.83 -14.99 -10.83
C LYS A 162 1.70 -13.58 -11.37
N ILE A 163 2.26 -13.34 -12.54
CA ILE A 163 2.10 -12.06 -13.23
C ILE A 163 0.99 -12.24 -14.25
N ALA A 164 -0.11 -11.51 -14.11
CA ALA A 164 -1.16 -11.42 -15.09
C ALA A 164 -1.02 -10.10 -15.83
N ALA A 165 -0.37 -10.10 -16.97
CA ALA A 165 -0.38 -8.96 -17.90
C ALA A 165 -1.28 -9.34 -19.07
N LYS A 166 -2.38 -8.59 -19.27
CA LYS A 166 -3.31 -8.76 -20.43
C LYS A 166 -3.74 -10.21 -20.71
N GLY A 167 -4.04 -10.97 -19.65
CA GLY A 167 -4.52 -12.36 -19.78
C GLY A 167 -3.44 -13.43 -19.92
N VAL A 168 -2.18 -13.10 -19.79
CA VAL A 168 -1.07 -14.07 -19.79
C VAL A 168 -0.60 -14.26 -18.34
N TYR A 169 -0.63 -15.49 -17.87
CA TYR A 169 -0.15 -15.87 -16.53
C TYR A 169 1.25 -16.44 -16.65
N TRP A 170 2.20 -15.84 -15.97
CA TRP A 170 3.54 -16.38 -15.84
C TRP A 170 3.76 -16.84 -14.39
N THR A 171 4.12 -18.10 -14.22
CA THR A 171 4.56 -18.64 -12.93
C THR A 171 6.07 -18.81 -12.99
N ARG A 172 6.80 -18.14 -12.11
CA ARG A 172 8.25 -18.36 -11.98
C ARG A 172 8.60 -18.55 -10.53
N GLN A 173 9.27 -19.65 -10.24
CA GLN A 173 9.93 -19.92 -8.96
C GLN A 173 11.27 -19.17 -8.95
N ALA A 174 11.49 -18.26 -8.02
CA ALA A 174 12.71 -17.48 -7.97
C ALA A 174 13.47 -17.66 -6.67
N TYR A 175 14.63 -18.25 -6.76
CA TYR A 175 15.73 -18.10 -5.82
C TYR A 175 16.61 -16.96 -6.34
N ASN A 176 16.81 -15.88 -5.57
CA ASN A 176 17.60 -14.69 -5.96
C ASN A 176 17.20 -14.10 -7.31
N THR A 177 16.24 -13.19 -7.32
CA THR A 177 15.67 -12.69 -8.55
C THR A 177 16.31 -11.39 -8.98
N THR A 178 17.02 -11.42 -10.09
CA THR A 178 17.26 -10.26 -10.95
C THR A 178 16.07 -10.15 -11.91
N ILE A 179 15.26 -9.09 -11.79
CA ILE A 179 14.21 -8.80 -12.77
C ILE A 179 14.90 -8.20 -13.99
N THR A 180 14.99 -8.97 -15.07
CA THR A 180 15.42 -8.45 -16.37
C THR A 180 14.17 -8.10 -17.17
N THR A 181 14.01 -6.82 -17.49
CA THR A 181 13.07 -6.35 -18.51
C THR A 181 13.71 -6.53 -19.88
N SER A 182 13.09 -7.29 -20.73
CA SER A 182 13.41 -7.32 -22.17
C SER A 182 12.51 -6.36 -22.92
#